data_20b1ead76bd11075f660722cff6091dd
#
_entry.id   20b1ead76bd11075f660722cff6091dd
#
_cell.length_a   1.000
_cell.length_b   1.000
_cell.length_c   1.000
_cell.angle_alpha   90.00
_cell.angle_beta   90.00
_cell.angle_gamma   90.00
#
_symmetry.space_group_name_H-M   'P 1'
#
loop_
_entity.id
_entity.type
_entity.pdbx_description
1 polymer ?
#
loop_
_entity_poly.entity_id
_entity_poly.type
_entity_poly.pdbx_seq_one_letter_code
_entity_poly.pdbx_strand_id
1 'polypeptide(L)'
;MLAYPQMKRSIAVVLATLAFHAAAAAPQGAFSVTISAKDMHEECLHLARGEKRNYSWRSDGPVDFNIHYHRGGKASYPVQRDGMRGDGGTFVAKAADDYCWMWAALDKPVKLEGRIAK
;
A
#
# COMPACT_ATOMS: atom_id res chain seq x y z
N MET A 1 58.88 52.22 20.92
CA MET A 1 58.32 50.88 20.68
C MET A 1 56.79 50.99 20.66
N LEU A 2 56.23 50.79 19.50
CA LEU A 2 54.76 50.78 19.35
C LEU A 2 54.28 49.35 19.53
N ALA A 3 53.50 49.07 20.59
CA ALA A 3 52.85 47.76 20.79
C ALA A 3 51.58 47.69 19.91
N TYR A 4 51.57 46.72 19.00
CA TYR A 4 50.36 46.45 18.21
C TYR A 4 49.38 45.68 19.06
N PRO A 5 48.09 46.11 19.12
CA PRO A 5 47.10 45.30 19.83
C PRO A 5 46.83 43.99 19.06
N GLN A 6 47.03 42.90 19.73
CA GLN A 6 46.67 41.57 19.21
C GLN A 6 45.18 41.50 19.12
N MET A 7 44.65 41.58 17.89
CA MET A 7 43.24 41.34 17.64
C MET A 7 42.96 39.83 17.73
N LYS A 8 42.36 39.40 18.83
CA LYS A 8 41.86 38.04 18.98
C LYS A 8 40.69 37.88 18.02
N ARG A 9 40.94 37.20 16.90
CA ARG A 9 39.85 36.76 16.00
C ARG A 9 39.15 35.56 16.63
N SER A 10 37.97 35.77 17.20
CA SER A 10 37.07 34.68 17.61
C SER A 10 36.50 34.08 16.37
N ILE A 11 36.89 32.86 16.06
CA ILE A 11 36.26 32.06 15.01
C ILE A 11 34.99 31.42 15.62
N ALA A 12 33.84 31.97 15.27
CA ALA A 12 32.58 31.36 15.61
C ALA A 12 32.35 30.15 14.69
N VAL A 13 32.52 28.95 15.26
CA VAL A 13 32.15 27.70 14.55
C VAL A 13 30.65 27.59 14.59
N VAL A 14 29.99 27.87 13.47
CA VAL A 14 28.57 27.59 13.31
C VAL A 14 28.42 26.11 13.01
N LEU A 15 28.03 25.35 14.03
CA LEU A 15 27.64 23.95 13.85
C LEU A 15 26.24 23.95 13.20
N ALA A 16 26.19 23.75 11.89
CA ALA A 16 24.94 23.48 11.18
C ALA A 16 24.47 22.07 11.56
N THR A 17 23.47 21.96 12.42
CA THR A 17 22.80 20.70 12.71
C THR A 17 21.92 20.35 11.52
N LEU A 18 22.34 19.39 10.71
CA LEU A 18 21.51 18.78 9.67
C LEU A 18 20.45 17.93 10.36
N ALA A 19 19.23 18.42 10.43
CA ALA A 19 18.10 17.64 10.88
C ALA A 19 17.68 16.66 9.77
N PHE A 20 17.99 15.38 9.93
CA PHE A 20 17.47 14.33 9.05
C PHE A 20 16.03 14.05 9.42
N HIS A 21 15.10 14.46 8.56
CA HIS A 21 13.72 14.04 8.68
C HIS A 21 13.58 12.67 8.03
N ALA A 22 13.46 11.62 8.85
CA ALA A 22 13.09 10.30 8.35
C ALA A 22 11.62 10.35 7.92
N ALA A 23 11.35 10.22 6.61
CA ALA A 23 10.01 9.98 6.14
C ALA A 23 9.53 8.64 6.69
N ALA A 24 8.34 8.59 7.33
CA ALA A 24 7.75 7.34 7.77
C ALA A 24 7.49 6.45 6.54
N ALA A 25 8.03 5.23 6.56
CA ALA A 25 7.74 4.24 5.54
C ALA A 25 6.25 3.88 5.58
N ALA A 26 5.62 3.70 4.41
CA ALA A 26 4.27 3.17 4.33
C ALA A 26 4.21 1.78 4.99
N PRO A 27 3.09 1.38 5.66
CA PRO A 27 2.92 0.04 6.18
C PRO A 27 3.13 -1.01 5.09
N GLN A 28 3.76 -2.14 5.44
CA GLN A 28 3.98 -3.24 4.51
C GLN A 28 2.66 -3.72 3.91
N GLY A 29 2.62 -3.91 2.58
CA GLY A 29 1.44 -4.35 1.86
C GLY A 29 0.38 -3.27 1.64
N ALA A 30 0.66 -2.00 2.01
CA ALA A 30 -0.24 -0.89 1.76
C ALA A 30 -0.17 -0.42 0.30
N PHE A 31 -1.32 -0.05 -0.24
CA PHE A 31 -1.45 0.51 -1.59
C PHE A 31 -2.49 1.63 -1.61
N SER A 32 -2.33 2.54 -2.55
CA SER A 32 -3.26 3.62 -2.83
C SER A 32 -3.26 3.87 -4.33
N VAL A 33 -4.43 3.83 -4.96
CA VAL A 33 -4.57 3.92 -6.41
C VAL A 33 -5.89 4.58 -6.80
N THR A 34 -5.89 5.26 -7.95
CA THR A 34 -7.12 5.70 -8.60
C THR A 34 -7.46 4.74 -9.72
N ILE A 35 -8.67 4.18 -9.70
CA ILE A 35 -9.18 3.27 -10.73
C ILE A 35 -10.12 4.08 -11.61
N SER A 36 -9.84 4.12 -12.91
CA SER A 36 -10.72 4.78 -13.89
C SER A 36 -12.06 4.07 -13.97
N ALA A 37 -13.10 4.79 -14.40
CA ALA A 37 -14.42 4.20 -14.60
C ALA A 37 -14.33 2.95 -15.49
N LYS A 38 -15.01 1.86 -15.07
CA LYS A 38 -15.07 0.57 -15.77
C LYS A 38 -13.70 -0.15 -15.93
N ASP A 39 -12.70 0.30 -15.18
CA ASP A 39 -11.37 -0.33 -15.11
C ASP A 39 -11.21 -1.09 -13.80
N MET A 40 -10.10 -1.78 -13.64
CA MET A 40 -9.81 -2.59 -12.46
C MET A 40 -8.39 -2.40 -11.97
N HIS A 41 -8.18 -2.73 -10.70
CA HIS A 41 -6.87 -2.83 -10.07
C HIS A 41 -6.73 -4.20 -9.42
N GLU A 42 -5.56 -4.80 -9.53
CA GLU A 42 -5.27 -6.09 -8.91
C GLU A 42 -3.97 -6.03 -8.09
N GLU A 43 -4.00 -6.70 -6.96
CA GLU A 43 -2.84 -7.05 -6.14
C GLU A 43 -2.75 -8.56 -6.06
N CYS A 44 -1.71 -9.16 -6.64
CA CYS A 44 -1.54 -10.60 -6.72
C CYS A 44 -0.38 -11.09 -5.85
N LEU A 45 -0.58 -12.19 -5.14
CA LEU A 45 0.38 -12.80 -4.23
C LEU A 45 0.41 -14.30 -4.44
N HIS A 46 1.61 -14.88 -4.48
CA HIS A 46 1.74 -16.33 -4.36
C HIS A 46 1.63 -16.74 -2.88
N LEU A 47 0.70 -17.62 -2.56
CA LEU A 47 0.50 -18.15 -1.21
C LEU A 47 0.67 -19.66 -1.22
N ALA A 48 1.41 -20.17 -0.24
CA ALA A 48 1.46 -21.59 0.03
C ALA A 48 0.17 -22.02 0.74
N ARG A 49 -0.14 -23.31 0.67
CA ARG A 49 -1.29 -23.88 1.39
C ARG A 49 -1.22 -23.53 2.88
N GLY A 50 -2.30 -22.99 3.42
CA GLY A 50 -2.43 -22.59 4.82
C GLY A 50 -1.88 -21.20 5.15
N GLU A 51 -1.22 -20.52 4.22
CA GLU A 51 -0.81 -19.13 4.43
C GLU A 51 -2.02 -18.23 4.54
N LYS A 52 -1.89 -17.22 5.42
CA LYS A 52 -2.94 -16.26 5.72
C LYS A 52 -2.53 -14.87 5.29
N ARG A 53 -3.51 -14.06 4.91
CA ARG A 53 -3.36 -12.61 4.75
C ARG A 53 -4.53 -11.91 5.40
N ASN A 54 -4.22 -10.93 6.21
CA ASN A 54 -5.20 -9.97 6.70
C ASN A 54 -5.30 -8.84 5.69
N TYR A 55 -6.49 -8.50 5.29
CA TYR A 55 -6.70 -7.41 4.33
C TYR A 55 -7.79 -6.47 4.82
N SER A 56 -7.66 -5.22 4.43
CA SER A 56 -8.67 -4.19 4.60
C SER A 56 -8.52 -3.16 3.50
N TRP A 57 -9.61 -2.60 3.05
CA TRP A 57 -9.62 -1.58 2.02
C TRP A 57 -10.84 -0.68 2.14
N ARG A 58 -10.75 0.49 1.54
CA ARG A 58 -11.84 1.45 1.38
C ARG A 58 -11.70 2.19 0.07
N SER A 59 -12.84 2.65 -0.45
CA SER A 59 -12.93 3.47 -1.66
C SER A 59 -13.91 4.62 -1.46
N ASP A 60 -13.73 5.70 -2.20
CA ASP A 60 -14.63 6.86 -2.17
C ASP A 60 -15.89 6.66 -3.02
N GLY A 61 -16.00 5.54 -3.72
CA GLY A 61 -17.16 5.12 -4.48
C GLY A 61 -17.31 3.60 -4.49
N PRO A 62 -18.45 3.05 -4.93
CA PRO A 62 -18.67 1.61 -4.94
C PRO A 62 -17.76 0.91 -5.96
N VAL A 63 -17.27 -0.26 -5.58
CA VAL A 63 -16.50 -1.17 -6.43
C VAL A 63 -16.99 -2.59 -6.27
N ASP A 64 -16.78 -3.42 -7.27
CA ASP A 64 -16.91 -4.86 -7.17
C ASP A 64 -15.57 -5.43 -6.74
N PHE A 65 -15.59 -6.18 -5.66
CA PHE A 65 -14.39 -6.75 -5.05
C PHE A 65 -14.42 -8.27 -5.08
N ASN A 66 -13.27 -8.89 -5.38
CA ASN A 66 -13.10 -10.32 -5.24
C ASN A 66 -11.67 -10.71 -4.90
N ILE A 67 -11.52 -11.92 -4.39
CA ILE A 67 -10.25 -12.65 -4.35
C ILE A 67 -10.44 -13.84 -5.26
N HIS A 68 -9.55 -14.00 -6.24
CA HIS A 68 -9.64 -15.09 -7.21
C HIS A 68 -8.29 -15.73 -7.49
N TYR A 69 -8.35 -16.91 -8.08
CA TYR A 69 -7.19 -17.61 -8.64
C TYR A 69 -7.60 -18.32 -9.93
N HIS A 70 -6.62 -18.64 -10.76
CA HIS A 70 -6.81 -19.37 -12.01
C HIS A 70 -6.17 -20.74 -11.92
N ARG A 71 -6.93 -21.76 -12.29
CA ARG A 71 -6.42 -23.14 -12.36
C ARG A 71 -7.06 -23.86 -13.55
N GLY A 72 -6.21 -24.41 -14.43
CA GLY A 72 -6.69 -25.12 -15.61
C GLY A 72 -7.56 -24.27 -16.54
N GLY A 73 -7.23 -22.98 -16.69
CA GLY A 73 -7.99 -22.04 -17.51
C GLY A 73 -9.32 -21.55 -16.90
N LYS A 74 -9.60 -21.92 -15.65
CA LYS A 74 -10.81 -21.50 -14.94
C LYS A 74 -10.47 -20.55 -13.81
N ALA A 75 -11.25 -19.49 -13.67
CA ALA A 75 -11.19 -18.60 -12.52
C ALA A 75 -12.11 -19.13 -11.40
N SER A 76 -11.61 -19.08 -10.17
CA SER A 76 -12.38 -19.41 -8.97
C SER A 76 -12.36 -18.21 -8.02
N TYR A 77 -13.49 -17.92 -7.40
CA TYR A 77 -13.71 -16.72 -6.60
C TYR A 77 -14.07 -17.09 -5.15
N PRO A 78 -13.08 -17.41 -4.30
CA PRO A 78 -13.36 -17.72 -2.89
C PRO A 78 -13.97 -16.56 -2.09
N VAL A 79 -13.76 -15.33 -2.52
CA VAL A 79 -14.41 -14.13 -1.98
C VAL A 79 -14.95 -13.30 -3.13
N GLN A 80 -16.22 -12.91 -3.04
CA GLN A 80 -16.87 -12.03 -4.02
C GLN A 80 -17.86 -11.12 -3.33
N ARG A 81 -17.70 -9.80 -3.51
CA ARG A 81 -18.52 -8.75 -2.91
C ARG A 81 -18.77 -7.64 -3.92
N ASP A 82 -20.01 -7.38 -4.28
CA ASP A 82 -20.36 -6.39 -5.28
C ASP A 82 -20.86 -5.09 -4.65
N GLY A 83 -20.53 -3.95 -5.28
CA GLY A 83 -21.06 -2.65 -4.90
C GLY A 83 -20.62 -2.17 -3.52
N MET A 84 -19.40 -2.50 -3.11
CA MET A 84 -18.89 -2.19 -1.78
C MET A 84 -18.01 -0.93 -1.79
N ARG A 85 -17.98 -0.22 -0.66
CA ARG A 85 -17.07 0.93 -0.43
C ARG A 85 -15.97 0.62 0.55
N GLY A 86 -15.94 -0.57 1.08
CA GLY A 86 -14.93 -1.07 2.00
C GLY A 86 -15.24 -2.48 2.45
N ASP A 87 -14.21 -3.22 2.78
CA ASP A 87 -14.30 -4.57 3.32
C ASP A 87 -12.98 -4.93 4.00
N GLY A 88 -12.98 -6.03 4.71
CA GLY A 88 -11.80 -6.57 5.35
C GLY A 88 -12.04 -7.97 5.88
N GLY A 89 -10.96 -8.67 6.13
CA GLY A 89 -11.03 -10.03 6.66
C GLY A 89 -9.67 -10.71 6.68
N THR A 90 -9.71 -12.00 6.93
CA THR A 90 -8.57 -12.89 6.87
C THR A 90 -8.82 -13.92 5.77
N PHE A 91 -7.94 -13.94 4.80
CA PHE A 91 -7.95 -14.94 3.74
C PHE A 91 -6.93 -16.04 4.06
N VAL A 92 -7.36 -17.31 3.94
CA VAL A 92 -6.51 -18.48 4.13
C VAL A 92 -6.46 -19.24 2.81
N ALA A 93 -5.26 -19.46 2.27
CA ALA A 93 -5.07 -20.22 1.05
C ALA A 93 -5.30 -21.72 1.32
N LYS A 94 -6.28 -22.33 0.65
CA LYS A 94 -6.55 -23.77 0.76
C LYS A 94 -5.60 -24.63 -0.07
N ALA A 95 -4.93 -24.03 -1.04
CA ALA A 95 -3.93 -24.66 -1.89
C ALA A 95 -2.87 -23.62 -2.25
N ALA A 96 -1.66 -24.08 -2.60
CA ALA A 96 -0.63 -23.22 -3.16
C ALA A 96 -1.07 -22.69 -4.53
N ASP A 97 -1.16 -21.39 -4.69
CA ASP A 97 -1.56 -20.74 -5.93
C ASP A 97 -1.21 -19.23 -5.92
N ASP A 98 -1.42 -18.59 -7.06
CA ASP A 98 -1.38 -17.14 -7.18
C ASP A 98 -2.78 -16.59 -6.96
N TYR A 99 -2.95 -15.85 -5.86
CA TYR A 99 -4.23 -15.25 -5.50
C TYR A 99 -4.19 -13.76 -5.79
N CYS A 100 -5.24 -13.28 -6.44
CA CYS A 100 -5.39 -11.86 -6.79
C CYS A 100 -6.56 -11.25 -6.03
N TRP A 101 -6.31 -10.14 -5.33
CA TRP A 101 -7.32 -9.22 -4.83
C TRP A 101 -7.64 -8.26 -5.95
N MET A 102 -8.88 -8.19 -6.38
CA MET A 102 -9.31 -7.36 -7.49
C MET A 102 -10.43 -6.42 -7.10
N TRP A 103 -10.31 -5.18 -7.52
CA TRP A 103 -11.32 -4.14 -7.36
C TRP A 103 -11.66 -3.57 -8.74
N ALA A 104 -12.93 -3.63 -9.12
CA ALA A 104 -13.43 -3.09 -10.37
C ALA A 104 -14.27 -1.85 -10.11
N ALA A 105 -13.88 -0.71 -10.68
CA ALA A 105 -14.71 0.49 -10.65
C ALA A 105 -15.94 0.31 -11.54
N LEU A 106 -17.05 0.87 -11.10
CA LEU A 106 -18.30 0.86 -11.88
C LEU A 106 -18.33 2.07 -12.84
N ASP A 107 -19.36 2.87 -12.80
CA ASP A 107 -19.56 3.95 -13.77
C ASP A 107 -18.70 5.20 -13.53
N LYS A 108 -18.07 5.30 -12.38
CA LYS A 108 -17.25 6.46 -11.96
C LYS A 108 -15.86 6.03 -11.55
N PRO A 109 -14.83 6.88 -11.75
CA PRO A 109 -13.52 6.62 -11.17
C PRO A 109 -13.61 6.63 -9.65
N VAL A 110 -12.74 5.83 -8.99
CA VAL A 110 -12.68 5.73 -7.53
C VAL A 110 -11.24 5.81 -7.04
N LYS A 111 -11.08 6.38 -5.86
CA LYS A 111 -9.82 6.29 -5.11
C LYS A 111 -9.92 5.12 -4.15
N LEU A 112 -8.98 4.21 -4.25
CA LEU A 112 -8.88 3.00 -3.45
C LEU A 112 -7.64 3.05 -2.58
N GLU A 113 -7.82 2.76 -1.31
CA GLU A 113 -6.74 2.54 -0.34
C GLU A 113 -6.93 1.19 0.31
N GLY A 114 -5.84 0.47 0.49
CA GLY A 114 -5.92 -0.83 1.12
C GLY A 114 -4.59 -1.33 1.65
N ARG A 115 -4.69 -2.49 2.31
CA ARG A 115 -3.54 -3.21 2.84
C ARG A 115 -3.81 -4.70 2.79
N ILE A 116 -2.78 -5.45 2.37
CA ILE A 116 -2.75 -6.90 2.43
C ILE A 116 -1.47 -7.28 3.18
N ALA A 117 -1.60 -7.90 4.35
CA ALA A 117 -0.48 -8.15 5.26
C ALA A 117 -0.53 -9.56 5.86
N LYS A 118 0.65 -10.01 6.33
CA LYS A 118 0.79 -11.26 7.10
C LYS A 118 0.13 -11.14 8.47
#